data_a059b0f2d35f9f3740cace2336c5cc37
#
_entry.id   a059b0f2d35f9f3740cace2336c5cc37
#
_cell.length_a   1.000
_cell.length_b   1.000
_cell.length_c   1.000
_cell.angle_alpha   90.00
_cell.angle_beta   90.00
_cell.angle_gamma   90.00
#
_symmetry.space_group_name_H-M   'P 1'
#
loop_
_entity.id
_entity.type
_entity.pdbx_description
1 polymer ?
#
loop_
_entity_poly.entity_id
_entity_poly.type
_entity_poly.pdbx_seq_one_letter_code
_entity_poly.pdbx_strand_id
1 'polypeptide(L)'
;MRFLREIPLFLATAVFATAAQASPQNPPANLTSVAFQHFAKKLGEYQKLRKKIAGSAPTNVKSAAPETVKGTQVLLAQKIKSARSGAKQGEFFDPVIAQEFRKVLAATVEGEEGGKILASLHDAQKESPPHLGVNQSFPQGAAVPTTPPSLLLNLPPLPKELEYRIIGRQLVLRDADANLIIDYLPNALPAAKVGR
;
A
#
# COMPACT_ATOMS: atom_id res chain seq x y z
N MET A 1 36.50 92.20 -12.10
CA MET A 1 36.00 91.09 -12.93
C MET A 1 36.06 89.84 -12.09
N ARG A 2 34.95 89.34 -11.62
CA ARG A 2 34.83 88.14 -10.80
C ARG A 2 34.09 87.08 -11.62
N PHE A 3 34.77 86.02 -12.02
CA PHE A 3 34.18 84.87 -12.67
C PHE A 3 33.61 83.94 -11.63
N LEU A 4 32.28 83.83 -11.55
CA LEU A 4 31.59 82.76 -10.84
C LEU A 4 31.72 81.49 -11.64
N ARG A 5 32.24 80.44 -10.95
CA ARG A 5 32.34 79.10 -11.48
C ARG A 5 31.14 78.27 -11.01
N GLU A 6 30.27 77.95 -11.95
CA GLU A 6 29.13 77.08 -11.71
C GLU A 6 29.63 75.61 -11.55
N ILE A 7 29.24 74.99 -10.47
CA ILE A 7 29.51 73.57 -10.20
C ILE A 7 28.25 72.78 -10.53
N PRO A 8 28.22 71.85 -11.47
CA PRO A 8 27.05 71.02 -11.71
C PRO A 8 26.93 69.94 -10.61
N LEU A 9 25.78 69.92 -9.98
CA LEU A 9 25.38 68.94 -9.01
C LEU A 9 24.97 67.63 -9.72
N PHE A 10 25.80 66.61 -9.73
CA PHE A 10 25.45 65.28 -10.23
C PHE A 10 24.57 64.55 -9.18
N LEU A 11 23.29 64.41 -9.51
CA LEU A 11 22.34 63.61 -8.75
C LEU A 11 22.57 62.12 -9.09
N ALA A 12 23.25 61.38 -8.23
CA ALA A 12 23.44 59.95 -8.34
C ALA A 12 22.17 59.23 -7.86
N THR A 13 21.36 58.72 -8.80
CA THR A 13 20.23 57.83 -8.47
C THR A 13 20.76 56.44 -8.20
N ALA A 14 20.78 56.04 -6.92
CA ALA A 14 21.06 54.66 -6.54
C ALA A 14 19.86 53.77 -6.84
N VAL A 15 20.00 52.91 -7.83
CA VAL A 15 19.03 51.82 -8.13
C VAL A 15 19.26 50.69 -7.13
N PHE A 16 18.39 50.56 -6.15
CA PHE A 16 18.35 49.38 -5.28
C PHE A 16 17.74 48.23 -6.05
N ALA A 17 18.58 47.31 -6.55
CA ALA A 17 18.14 46.01 -7.07
C ALA A 17 17.71 45.16 -5.87
N THR A 18 16.40 45.01 -5.64
CA THR A 18 15.84 44.01 -4.74
C THR A 18 16.09 42.61 -5.33
N ALA A 19 17.10 41.92 -4.84
CA ALA A 19 17.29 40.53 -5.09
C ALA A 19 16.12 39.75 -4.44
N ALA A 20 15.19 39.27 -5.26
CA ALA A 20 14.16 38.35 -4.84
C ALA A 20 14.86 37.08 -4.34
N GLN A 21 14.88 36.87 -3.03
CA GLN A 21 15.35 35.61 -2.43
C GLN A 21 14.34 34.52 -2.84
N ALA A 22 14.75 33.67 -3.79
CA ALA A 22 14.03 32.45 -4.06
C ALA A 22 14.06 31.60 -2.80
N SER A 23 12.88 31.41 -2.18
CA SER A 23 12.72 30.47 -1.08
C SER A 23 13.20 29.08 -1.55
N PRO A 24 13.92 28.32 -0.73
CA PRO A 24 14.32 26.97 -1.09
C PRO A 24 13.06 26.16 -1.36
N GLN A 25 12.79 25.83 -2.62
CA GLN A 25 11.73 24.93 -3.00
C GLN A 25 12.13 23.56 -2.48
N ASN A 26 11.40 23.05 -1.48
CA ASN A 26 11.52 21.65 -1.08
C ASN A 26 11.38 20.79 -2.34
N PRO A 27 12.27 19.81 -2.56
CA PRO A 27 12.14 18.92 -3.71
C PRO A 27 10.72 18.32 -3.71
N PRO A 28 10.11 18.12 -4.88
CA PRO A 28 8.75 17.61 -4.96
C PRO A 28 8.68 16.30 -4.15
N ALA A 29 7.74 16.24 -3.21
CA ALA A 29 7.56 15.07 -2.37
C ALA A 29 7.37 13.84 -3.28
N ASN A 30 8.16 12.78 -3.05
CA ASN A 30 7.97 11.52 -3.73
C ASN A 30 6.62 10.94 -3.28
N LEU A 31 5.58 11.10 -4.09
CA LEU A 31 4.21 10.69 -3.78
C LEU A 31 4.13 9.22 -3.39
N THR A 32 4.92 8.36 -4.03
CA THR A 32 5.01 6.94 -3.67
C THR A 32 5.52 6.75 -2.24
N SER A 33 6.58 7.48 -1.85
CA SER A 33 7.12 7.43 -0.49
C SER A 33 6.10 7.90 0.54
N VAL A 34 5.39 9.00 0.28
CA VAL A 34 4.35 9.54 1.17
C VAL A 34 3.19 8.56 1.31
N ALA A 35 2.71 7.99 0.22
CA ALA A 35 1.64 7.00 0.23
C ALA A 35 2.03 5.75 1.03
N PHE A 36 3.27 5.28 0.86
CA PHE A 36 3.78 4.11 1.59
C PHE A 36 3.98 4.39 3.08
N GLN A 37 4.39 5.60 3.47
CA GLN A 37 4.42 6.00 4.89
C GLN A 37 3.02 6.06 5.49
N HIS A 38 2.04 6.58 4.74
CA HIS A 38 0.64 6.59 5.17
C HIS A 38 0.09 5.17 5.34
N PHE A 39 0.37 4.29 4.39
CA PHE A 39 0.03 2.87 4.50
C PHE A 39 0.67 2.21 5.73
N ALA A 40 1.97 2.44 5.97
CA ALA A 40 2.67 1.92 7.13
C ALA A 40 2.06 2.40 8.46
N LYS A 41 1.59 3.65 8.53
CA LYS A 41 0.86 4.17 9.69
C LYS A 41 -0.42 3.38 9.95
N LYS A 42 -1.23 3.13 8.91
CA LYS A 42 -2.46 2.31 9.01
C LYS A 42 -2.17 0.88 9.48
N LEU A 43 -1.08 0.27 8.98
CA LEU A 43 -0.61 -1.04 9.45
C LEU A 43 -0.25 -1.00 10.92
N GLY A 44 0.43 0.05 11.40
CA GLY A 44 0.76 0.24 12.81
C GLY A 44 -0.46 0.35 13.71
N GLU A 45 -1.51 1.02 13.25
CA GLU A 45 -2.79 1.13 13.96
C GLU A 45 -3.48 -0.25 14.05
N TYR A 46 -3.50 -1.00 12.97
CA TYR A 46 -4.00 -2.38 12.96
C TYR A 46 -3.21 -3.28 13.91
N GLN A 47 -1.88 -3.19 13.92
CA GLN A 47 -1.06 -3.96 14.84
C GLN A 47 -1.36 -3.65 16.32
N LYS A 48 -1.60 -2.38 16.66
CA LYS A 48 -2.02 -1.98 18.01
C LYS A 48 -3.35 -2.61 18.40
N LEU A 49 -4.34 -2.55 17.49
CA LEU A 49 -5.63 -3.22 17.68
C LEU A 49 -5.45 -4.72 17.88
N ARG A 50 -4.70 -5.37 17.01
CA ARG A 50 -4.43 -6.80 17.04
C ARG A 50 -3.74 -7.24 18.35
N LYS A 51 -2.73 -6.49 18.80
CA LYS A 51 -2.07 -6.74 20.09
C LYS A 51 -3.03 -6.66 21.27
N LYS A 52 -3.91 -5.65 21.28
CA LYS A 52 -4.95 -5.51 22.31
C LYS A 52 -5.90 -6.72 22.33
N ILE A 53 -6.27 -7.21 21.14
CA ILE A 53 -7.14 -8.38 20.97
C ILE A 53 -6.42 -9.66 21.37
N ALA A 54 -5.17 -9.86 20.94
CA ALA A 54 -4.38 -11.06 21.20
C ALA A 54 -3.97 -11.18 22.68
N GLY A 55 -3.74 -10.07 23.40
CA GLY A 55 -3.42 -10.07 24.82
C GLY A 55 -4.51 -10.72 25.71
N SER A 56 -5.67 -11.01 25.12
CA SER A 56 -6.77 -11.76 25.75
C SER A 56 -6.92 -13.20 25.21
N ALA A 57 -5.95 -13.70 24.42
CA ALA A 57 -5.96 -15.06 23.85
C ALA A 57 -4.74 -15.87 24.35
N PRO A 58 -4.86 -17.20 24.54
CA PRO A 58 -3.74 -18.02 24.97
C PRO A 58 -2.62 -18.02 23.90
N THR A 59 -1.40 -17.70 24.33
CA THR A 59 -0.23 -17.44 23.48
C THR A 59 0.53 -18.71 23.03
N ASN A 60 0.09 -19.91 23.36
CA ASN A 60 0.82 -21.16 23.12
C ASN A 60 0.26 -22.00 21.96
N VAL A 61 0.23 -21.44 20.75
CA VAL A 61 -0.32 -22.15 19.57
C VAL A 61 0.73 -22.91 18.77
N LYS A 62 2.04 -22.66 18.98
CA LYS A 62 3.11 -23.26 18.15
C LYS A 62 3.33 -24.78 18.36
N SER A 63 2.75 -25.37 19.42
CA SER A 63 2.84 -26.81 19.70
C SER A 63 1.47 -27.46 19.89
N ALA A 64 0.39 -26.80 19.48
CA ALA A 64 -0.96 -27.30 19.69
C ALA A 64 -1.41 -28.23 18.57
N ALA A 65 -2.31 -29.17 18.89
CA ALA A 65 -2.94 -30.03 17.89
C ALA A 65 -3.66 -29.19 16.81
N PRO A 66 -3.78 -29.68 15.56
CA PRO A 66 -4.40 -28.96 14.45
C PRO A 66 -5.78 -28.37 14.76
N GLU A 67 -6.58 -29.06 15.56
CA GLU A 67 -7.90 -28.62 16.02
C GLU A 67 -7.81 -27.36 16.89
N THR A 68 -6.83 -27.31 17.81
CA THR A 68 -6.59 -26.15 18.67
C THR A 68 -6.14 -24.94 17.87
N VAL A 69 -5.32 -25.16 16.84
CA VAL A 69 -4.88 -24.10 15.91
C VAL A 69 -6.07 -23.48 15.17
N LYS A 70 -6.95 -24.33 14.61
CA LYS A 70 -8.17 -23.87 13.95
C LYS A 70 -9.10 -23.12 14.89
N GLY A 71 -9.31 -23.64 16.10
CA GLY A 71 -10.12 -22.98 17.12
C GLY A 71 -9.60 -21.58 17.46
N THR A 72 -8.29 -21.47 17.69
CA THR A 72 -7.63 -20.17 17.98
C THR A 72 -7.74 -19.19 16.81
N GLN A 73 -7.57 -19.67 15.58
CA GLN A 73 -7.74 -18.86 14.35
C GLN A 73 -9.16 -18.29 14.25
N VAL A 74 -10.17 -19.13 14.47
CA VAL A 74 -11.59 -18.71 14.41
C VAL A 74 -11.88 -17.66 15.50
N LEU A 75 -11.44 -17.88 16.74
CA LEU A 75 -11.62 -16.93 17.83
C LEU A 75 -10.93 -15.58 17.56
N LEU A 76 -9.70 -15.62 17.04
CA LEU A 76 -8.97 -14.41 16.67
C LEU A 76 -9.72 -13.65 15.56
N ALA A 77 -10.16 -14.36 14.52
CA ALA A 77 -10.94 -13.79 13.43
C ALA A 77 -12.23 -13.13 13.94
N GLN A 78 -12.97 -13.79 14.84
CA GLN A 78 -14.20 -13.23 15.41
C GLN A 78 -13.95 -11.94 16.19
N LYS A 79 -12.92 -11.92 17.04
CA LYS A 79 -12.54 -10.74 17.81
C LYS A 79 -12.11 -9.57 16.91
N ILE A 80 -11.33 -9.84 15.84
CA ILE A 80 -10.94 -8.83 14.87
C ILE A 80 -12.17 -8.30 14.12
N LYS A 81 -13.06 -9.17 13.65
CA LYS A 81 -14.31 -8.78 12.99
C LYS A 81 -15.17 -7.88 13.87
N SER A 82 -15.34 -8.24 15.15
CA SER A 82 -16.11 -7.44 16.10
C SER A 82 -15.50 -6.05 16.31
N ALA A 83 -14.17 -5.99 16.51
CA ALA A 83 -13.47 -4.73 16.71
C ALA A 83 -13.41 -3.86 15.42
N ARG A 84 -13.63 -4.46 14.26
CA ARG A 84 -13.64 -3.81 12.94
C ARG A 84 -15.01 -3.94 12.26
N SER A 85 -16.10 -3.93 13.01
CA SER A 85 -17.46 -4.13 12.46
C SER A 85 -17.85 -3.08 11.41
N GLY A 86 -17.30 -1.86 11.49
CA GLY A 86 -17.50 -0.80 10.52
C GLY A 86 -16.49 -0.74 9.38
N ALA A 87 -15.53 -1.69 9.31
CA ALA A 87 -14.48 -1.67 8.28
C ALA A 87 -15.04 -1.84 6.87
N LYS A 88 -14.50 -1.06 5.94
CA LYS A 88 -14.91 -1.05 4.53
C LYS A 88 -13.71 -1.23 3.63
N GLN A 89 -13.96 -1.68 2.40
CA GLN A 89 -12.96 -1.73 1.35
C GLN A 89 -12.38 -0.33 1.10
N GLY A 90 -11.05 -0.25 0.99
CA GLY A 90 -10.31 1.00 0.83
C GLY A 90 -9.87 1.64 2.16
N GLU A 91 -10.05 0.97 3.29
CA GLU A 91 -9.56 1.46 4.58
C GLU A 91 -8.02 1.54 4.60
N PHE A 92 -7.34 0.52 4.07
CA PHE A 92 -5.88 0.50 3.90
C PHE A 92 -5.45 1.00 2.53
N PHE A 93 -6.19 0.61 1.50
CA PHE A 93 -5.97 1.03 0.13
C PHE A 93 -6.89 2.20 -0.23
N ASP A 94 -6.78 3.32 0.50
CA ASP A 94 -7.49 4.54 0.11
C ASP A 94 -7.06 5.02 -1.30
N PRO A 95 -7.77 5.95 -1.94
CA PRO A 95 -7.51 6.31 -3.33
C PRO A 95 -6.06 6.70 -3.62
N VAL A 96 -5.37 7.38 -2.70
CA VAL A 96 -3.98 7.83 -2.88
C VAL A 96 -3.03 6.64 -2.80
N ILE A 97 -3.16 5.82 -1.76
CA ILE A 97 -2.37 4.60 -1.56
C ILE A 97 -2.63 3.64 -2.73
N ALA A 98 -3.90 3.43 -3.09
CA ALA A 98 -4.32 2.55 -4.17
C ALA A 98 -3.69 2.92 -5.52
N GLN A 99 -3.60 4.21 -5.84
CA GLN A 99 -2.97 4.69 -7.06
C GLN A 99 -1.49 4.32 -7.10
N GLU A 100 -0.74 4.55 -6.02
CA GLU A 100 0.69 4.28 -5.97
C GLU A 100 0.99 2.76 -5.97
N PHE A 101 0.16 1.96 -5.30
CA PHE A 101 0.29 0.50 -5.39
C PHE A 101 0.07 -0.02 -6.81
N ARG A 102 -0.95 0.48 -7.53
CA ARG A 102 -1.17 0.11 -8.94
C ARG A 102 -0.01 0.51 -9.82
N LYS A 103 0.55 1.70 -9.62
CA LYS A 103 1.70 2.21 -10.37
C LYS A 103 2.93 1.31 -10.18
N VAL A 104 3.25 0.96 -8.93
CA VAL A 104 4.39 0.08 -8.62
C VAL A 104 4.17 -1.33 -9.19
N LEU A 105 2.99 -1.90 -9.03
CA LEU A 105 2.66 -3.21 -9.57
C LEU A 105 2.67 -3.21 -11.11
N ALA A 106 2.13 -2.18 -11.76
CA ALA A 106 2.17 -2.05 -13.21
C ALA A 106 3.62 -2.00 -13.73
N ALA A 107 4.50 -1.21 -13.08
CA ALA A 107 5.91 -1.14 -13.45
C ALA A 107 6.63 -2.51 -13.28
N THR A 108 6.24 -3.29 -12.25
CA THR A 108 6.82 -4.62 -12.02
C THR A 108 6.44 -5.64 -13.10
N VAL A 109 5.30 -5.47 -13.76
CA VAL A 109 4.82 -6.37 -14.83
C VAL A 109 5.01 -5.79 -16.23
N GLU A 110 5.84 -4.78 -16.39
CA GLU A 110 6.26 -4.27 -17.70
C GLU A 110 7.23 -5.25 -18.38
N GLY A 111 7.18 -5.25 -19.71
CA GLY A 111 8.05 -6.08 -20.54
C GLY A 111 7.59 -7.55 -20.66
N GLU A 112 8.44 -8.34 -21.29
CA GLU A 112 8.12 -9.74 -21.65
C GLU A 112 7.93 -10.65 -20.43
N GLU A 113 8.82 -10.55 -19.44
CA GLU A 113 8.75 -11.35 -18.22
C GLU A 113 7.51 -11.01 -17.40
N GLY A 114 7.16 -9.71 -17.30
CA GLY A 114 5.94 -9.26 -16.66
C GLY A 114 4.68 -9.81 -17.37
N GLY A 115 4.70 -9.85 -18.70
CA GLY A 115 3.64 -10.47 -19.49
C GLY A 115 3.45 -11.95 -19.19
N LYS A 116 4.54 -12.70 -19.03
CA LYS A 116 4.51 -14.13 -18.64
C LYS A 116 3.90 -14.31 -17.23
N ILE A 117 4.25 -13.44 -16.29
CA ILE A 117 3.66 -13.44 -14.94
C ILE A 117 2.15 -13.22 -15.01
N LEU A 118 1.70 -12.20 -15.75
CA LEU A 118 0.26 -11.93 -15.91
C LEU A 118 -0.49 -13.08 -16.58
N ALA A 119 0.09 -13.70 -17.61
CA ALA A 119 -0.48 -14.86 -18.28
C ALA A 119 -0.60 -16.04 -17.32
N SER A 120 0.45 -16.36 -16.56
CA SER A 120 0.45 -17.43 -15.55
C SER A 120 -0.62 -17.21 -14.47
N LEU A 121 -0.79 -15.99 -14.00
CA LEU A 121 -1.84 -15.66 -13.02
C LEU A 121 -3.24 -15.81 -13.63
N HIS A 122 -3.41 -15.44 -14.88
CA HIS A 122 -4.67 -15.60 -15.61
C HIS A 122 -5.02 -17.06 -15.81
N ASP A 123 -4.06 -17.88 -16.25
CA ASP A 123 -4.27 -19.32 -16.52
C ASP A 123 -4.55 -20.10 -15.24
N ALA A 124 -3.91 -19.73 -14.13
CA ALA A 124 -4.16 -20.34 -12.83
C ALA A 124 -5.57 -20.03 -12.30
N GLN A 125 -6.29 -19.06 -12.89
CA GLN A 125 -7.62 -18.60 -12.47
C GLN A 125 -8.69 -18.87 -13.54
N LYS A 126 -8.72 -20.10 -14.05
CA LYS A 126 -9.73 -20.53 -15.05
C LYS A 126 -11.17 -20.42 -14.54
N GLU A 127 -11.37 -20.40 -13.23
CA GLU A 127 -12.66 -20.17 -12.60
C GLU A 127 -12.81 -18.70 -12.20
N SER A 128 -14.06 -18.25 -12.12
CA SER A 128 -14.35 -16.89 -11.64
C SER A 128 -13.72 -16.66 -10.26
N PRO A 129 -12.99 -15.54 -10.08
CA PRO A 129 -12.35 -15.27 -8.80
C PRO A 129 -13.43 -15.22 -7.71
N PRO A 130 -13.14 -15.76 -6.52
CA PRO A 130 -14.08 -15.72 -5.41
C PRO A 130 -14.46 -14.29 -5.07
N HIS A 131 -15.71 -14.09 -4.63
CA HIS A 131 -16.14 -12.78 -4.15
C HIS A 131 -15.38 -12.43 -2.86
N LEU A 132 -14.61 -11.34 -2.90
CA LEU A 132 -13.84 -10.87 -1.76
C LEU A 132 -14.64 -9.85 -0.95
N GLY A 133 -14.54 -9.93 0.36
CA GLY A 133 -15.11 -8.94 1.26
C GLY A 133 -14.20 -8.68 2.47
N VAL A 134 -14.16 -7.43 2.92
CA VAL A 134 -13.47 -7.06 4.16
C VAL A 134 -14.10 -7.81 5.34
N ASN A 135 -13.26 -8.25 6.26
CA ASN A 135 -13.67 -9.08 7.40
C ASN A 135 -14.25 -10.47 7.01
N GLN A 136 -14.11 -10.90 5.77
CA GLN A 136 -14.41 -12.28 5.37
C GLN A 136 -13.19 -13.20 5.53
N SER A 137 -13.44 -14.48 5.75
CA SER A 137 -12.36 -15.46 5.75
C SER A 137 -11.76 -15.57 4.35
N PHE A 138 -10.42 -15.62 4.30
CA PHE A 138 -9.74 -15.86 3.04
C PHE A 138 -10.07 -17.26 2.53
N PRO A 139 -10.36 -17.45 1.23
CA PRO A 139 -10.74 -18.74 0.68
C PRO A 139 -9.68 -19.81 0.99
N GLN A 140 -10.13 -20.95 1.53
CA GLN A 140 -9.30 -22.12 1.79
C GLN A 140 -9.67 -23.21 0.80
N GLY A 141 -8.66 -23.94 0.30
CA GLY A 141 -8.90 -25.10 -0.57
C GLY A 141 -9.20 -24.77 -2.04
N ALA A 142 -9.52 -23.54 -2.38
CA ALA A 142 -9.42 -23.11 -3.77
C ALA A 142 -7.94 -23.12 -4.17
N ALA A 143 -7.63 -23.49 -5.40
CA ALA A 143 -6.29 -23.33 -5.96
C ALA A 143 -5.99 -21.83 -6.08
N VAL A 144 -5.68 -21.20 -4.92
CA VAL A 144 -5.23 -19.81 -4.91
C VAL A 144 -3.81 -19.82 -5.45
N PRO A 145 -3.57 -19.22 -6.61
CA PRO A 145 -2.25 -19.22 -7.20
C PRO A 145 -1.22 -18.67 -6.22
N THR A 146 -0.05 -19.28 -6.20
CA THR A 146 1.08 -18.72 -5.45
C THR A 146 1.38 -17.35 -6.03
N THR A 147 1.38 -16.33 -5.19
CA THR A 147 1.75 -14.98 -5.61
C THR A 147 3.23 -14.94 -5.95
N PRO A 148 3.61 -14.62 -7.19
CA PRO A 148 5.02 -14.54 -7.57
C PRO A 148 5.76 -13.55 -6.67
N PRO A 149 6.88 -13.94 -6.04
CA PRO A 149 7.63 -13.05 -5.15
C PRO A 149 8.06 -11.74 -5.82
N SER A 150 8.36 -11.78 -7.12
CA SER A 150 8.73 -10.60 -7.92
C SER A 150 7.69 -9.49 -7.89
N LEU A 151 6.40 -9.82 -7.80
CA LEU A 151 5.33 -8.82 -7.68
C LEU A 151 5.35 -8.08 -6.35
N LEU A 152 5.92 -8.68 -5.32
CA LEU A 152 5.88 -8.16 -3.96
C LEU A 152 7.14 -7.36 -3.59
N LEU A 153 8.23 -7.50 -4.36
CA LEU A 153 9.55 -6.94 -4.04
C LEU A 153 9.55 -5.41 -3.84
N ASN A 154 8.73 -4.70 -4.59
CA ASN A 154 8.67 -3.25 -4.57
C ASN A 154 7.52 -2.70 -3.71
N LEU A 155 6.76 -3.57 -3.06
CA LEU A 155 5.69 -3.18 -2.14
C LEU A 155 6.25 -2.92 -0.74
N PRO A 156 5.59 -2.07 0.07
CA PRO A 156 5.97 -1.85 1.45
C PRO A 156 6.04 -3.15 2.24
N PRO A 157 7.05 -3.32 3.12
CA PRO A 157 7.13 -4.50 3.96
C PRO A 157 5.93 -4.58 4.92
N LEU A 158 5.48 -5.79 5.16
CA LEU A 158 4.37 -6.06 6.09
C LEU A 158 4.88 -6.57 7.42
N PRO A 159 4.13 -6.31 8.52
CA PRO A 159 4.27 -7.07 9.76
C PRO A 159 4.11 -8.57 9.52
N LYS A 160 4.75 -9.40 10.36
CA LYS A 160 4.80 -10.86 10.20
C LYS A 160 3.43 -11.57 10.17
N GLU A 161 2.42 -10.92 10.74
CA GLU A 161 1.05 -11.43 10.80
C GLU A 161 0.25 -11.16 9.52
N LEU A 162 0.73 -10.23 8.70
CA LEU A 162 0.08 -9.82 7.47
C LEU A 162 0.82 -10.33 6.25
N GLU A 163 0.07 -10.61 5.20
CA GLU A 163 0.64 -10.99 3.91
C GLU A 163 -0.15 -10.37 2.76
N TYR A 164 0.55 -10.16 1.65
CA TYR A 164 -0.08 -9.85 0.37
C TYR A 164 -0.42 -11.15 -0.35
N ARG A 165 -1.60 -11.17 -0.98
CA ARG A 165 -2.03 -12.22 -1.89
C ARG A 165 -2.59 -11.62 -3.16
N ILE A 166 -2.36 -12.29 -4.29
CA ILE A 166 -2.99 -11.94 -5.56
C ILE A 166 -4.12 -12.93 -5.83
N ILE A 167 -5.31 -12.41 -6.07
CA ILE A 167 -6.48 -13.18 -6.53
C ILE A 167 -7.03 -12.49 -7.77
N GLY A 168 -6.87 -13.09 -8.89
CA GLY A 168 -7.13 -12.42 -10.16
C GLY A 168 -6.24 -11.24 -10.36
N ARG A 169 -6.87 -10.11 -10.56
CA ARG A 169 -6.20 -8.82 -10.66
C ARG A 169 -6.25 -8.02 -9.36
N GLN A 170 -6.67 -8.66 -8.27
CA GLN A 170 -6.84 -8.00 -6.98
C GLN A 170 -5.66 -8.26 -6.07
N LEU A 171 -5.15 -7.24 -5.40
CA LEU A 171 -4.19 -7.37 -4.30
C LEU A 171 -4.97 -7.44 -2.99
N VAL A 172 -4.80 -8.50 -2.25
CA VAL A 172 -5.45 -8.74 -0.97
C VAL A 172 -4.44 -8.55 0.16
N LEU A 173 -4.81 -7.78 1.16
CA LEU A 173 -4.13 -7.70 2.45
C LEU A 173 -4.83 -8.67 3.41
N ARG A 174 -4.12 -9.70 3.85
CA ARG A 174 -4.65 -10.77 4.70
C ARG A 174 -3.93 -10.83 6.04
N ASP A 175 -4.66 -11.05 7.13
CA ASP A 175 -4.09 -11.54 8.38
C ASP A 175 -3.99 -13.06 8.29
N ALA A 176 -2.77 -13.57 8.27
CA ALA A 176 -2.48 -14.98 8.06
C ALA A 176 -2.91 -15.83 9.26
N ASP A 177 -2.69 -15.35 10.48
CA ASP A 177 -3.04 -16.07 11.70
C ASP A 177 -4.57 -16.14 11.92
N ALA A 178 -5.30 -15.10 11.54
CA ALA A 178 -6.75 -15.05 11.61
C ALA A 178 -7.44 -15.63 10.37
N ASN A 179 -6.70 -15.92 9.30
CA ASN A 179 -7.24 -16.24 7.97
C ASN A 179 -8.30 -15.24 7.51
N LEU A 180 -8.03 -13.94 7.65
CA LEU A 180 -9.00 -12.88 7.48
C LEU A 180 -8.56 -11.87 6.44
N ILE A 181 -9.46 -11.50 5.52
CA ILE A 181 -9.24 -10.39 4.58
C ILE A 181 -9.38 -9.08 5.35
N ILE A 182 -8.29 -8.31 5.42
CA ILE A 182 -8.25 -7.03 6.11
C ILE A 182 -8.71 -5.91 5.20
N ASP A 183 -8.22 -5.93 3.95
CA ASP A 183 -8.64 -5.05 2.87
C ASP A 183 -8.23 -5.66 1.53
N TYR A 184 -8.73 -5.13 0.43
CA TYR A 184 -8.30 -5.53 -0.90
C TYR A 184 -8.35 -4.37 -1.88
N LEU A 185 -7.44 -4.40 -2.86
CA LEU A 185 -7.33 -3.42 -3.93
C LEU A 185 -7.81 -4.06 -5.24
N PRO A 186 -9.01 -3.71 -5.74
CA PRO A 186 -9.49 -4.19 -7.02
C PRO A 186 -8.65 -3.61 -8.16
N ASN A 187 -8.50 -4.38 -9.25
CA ASN A 187 -7.72 -3.97 -10.42
C ASN A 187 -6.31 -3.47 -10.07
N ALA A 188 -5.66 -4.16 -9.13
CA ALA A 188 -4.28 -3.87 -8.72
C ALA A 188 -3.28 -4.17 -9.85
N LEU A 189 -3.53 -5.21 -10.63
CA LEU A 189 -2.73 -5.57 -11.81
C LEU A 189 -3.41 -5.12 -13.10
N PRO A 190 -2.65 -4.73 -14.14
CA PRO A 190 -3.20 -4.49 -15.47
C PRO A 190 -3.84 -5.76 -16.04
N ALA A 191 -4.71 -5.61 -17.03
CA ALA A 191 -5.22 -6.76 -17.77
C ALA A 191 -4.07 -7.43 -18.54
N ALA A 192 -4.07 -8.77 -18.60
CA ALA A 192 -3.16 -9.47 -19.49
C ALA A 192 -3.44 -9.02 -20.94
N LYS A 193 -2.37 -8.66 -21.67
CA LYS A 193 -2.51 -8.44 -23.13
C LYS A 193 -2.75 -9.79 -23.75
N VAL A 194 -3.98 -10.08 -24.13
CA VAL A 194 -4.28 -11.24 -24.97
C VAL A 194 -3.63 -10.95 -26.31
N GLY A 195 -2.53 -11.67 -26.62
CA GLY A 195 -1.90 -11.59 -27.94
C GLY A 195 -2.94 -11.98 -28.99
N ARG A 196 -3.14 -11.09 -29.97
CA ARG A 196 -3.85 -11.41 -31.21
C ARG A 196 -2.94 -12.20 -32.10
#